data_4d0ac18ee29a448dd8a10b7a901786ad
#
_entry.id   4d0ac18ee29a448dd8a10b7a901786ad
#
_cell.length_a   1.000
_cell.length_b   1.000
_cell.length_c   1.000
_cell.angle_alpha   90.00
_cell.angle_beta   90.00
_cell.angle_gamma   90.00
#
_symmetry.space_group_name_H-M   'P 1'
#
loop_
_entity.id
_entity.type
_entity.pdbx_description
1 polymer ?
#
loop_
_entity_poly.entity_id
_entity_poly.type
_entity_poly.pdbx_seq_one_letter_code
_entity_poly.pdbx_strand_id
1 'polypeptide(L)'
;MTEIRASVRLQFHRDFTFSRALLLVPYFASLGVSHIYASPILTARPGSTHGYDVVDPGCVNPELGGEQGLEQLVAELRRHRMGLIVDFVPNHMAVGGDANPWWLDVLEWGRRSPYA
;
A
#
# COMPACT_ATOMS: atom_id res chain seq x y z
N MET A 1 -14.96 -15.19 -6.68
CA MET A 1 -13.76 -14.38 -7.06
C MET A 1 -13.88 -13.95 -8.50
N THR A 2 -13.63 -12.69 -8.78
CA THR A 2 -13.66 -12.17 -10.15
C THR A 2 -12.42 -12.63 -10.93
N GLU A 3 -12.66 -13.14 -12.13
CA GLU A 3 -11.56 -13.51 -13.03
C GLU A 3 -10.80 -12.26 -13.49
N ILE A 4 -9.47 -12.37 -13.57
CA ILE A 4 -8.62 -11.26 -14.04
C ILE A 4 -8.77 -11.15 -15.57
N ARG A 5 -9.32 -10.03 -16.04
CA ARG A 5 -9.47 -9.71 -17.46
C ARG A 5 -8.60 -8.54 -17.88
N ALA A 6 -8.65 -7.48 -17.10
CA ALA A 6 -7.88 -6.26 -17.34
C ALA A 6 -7.58 -5.60 -15.99
N SER A 7 -6.38 -5.13 -15.81
CA SER A 7 -5.99 -4.41 -14.59
C SER A 7 -5.53 -3.00 -14.93
N VAL A 8 -5.75 -2.09 -13.99
CA VAL A 8 -5.18 -0.74 -14.04
C VAL A 8 -4.26 -0.58 -12.84
N ARG A 9 -3.03 -0.15 -13.09
CA ARG A 9 -2.09 0.11 -12.00
C ARG A 9 -2.32 1.52 -11.47
N LEU A 10 -2.47 1.62 -10.15
CA LEU A 10 -2.56 2.90 -9.44
C LEU A 10 -1.37 3.02 -8.50
N GLN A 11 -0.69 4.14 -8.56
CA GLN A 11 0.40 4.43 -7.65
C GLN A 11 -0.11 5.33 -6.53
N PHE A 12 -0.11 4.77 -5.32
CA PHE A 12 -0.61 5.46 -4.14
C PHE A 12 0.49 6.26 -3.46
N HIS A 13 0.13 7.46 -3.05
CA HIS A 13 0.95 8.36 -2.24
C HIS A 13 0.01 9.37 -1.56
N ARG A 14 0.55 10.29 -0.76
CA ARG A 14 -0.27 11.23 0.02
C ARG A 14 -1.21 12.10 -0.82
N ASP A 15 -0.88 12.34 -2.10
CA ASP A 15 -1.71 13.14 -3.00
C ASP A 15 -2.63 12.29 -3.87
N PHE A 16 -2.51 10.95 -3.78
CA PHE A 16 -3.41 10.00 -4.42
C PHE A 16 -3.68 8.84 -3.46
N THR A 17 -4.67 9.03 -2.61
CA THR A 17 -5.01 8.12 -1.52
C THR A 17 -6.07 7.09 -1.94
N PHE A 18 -6.37 6.16 -1.02
CA PHE A 18 -7.46 5.19 -1.23
C PHE A 18 -8.79 5.88 -1.48
N SER A 19 -9.08 6.99 -0.81
CA SER A 19 -10.33 7.72 -1.01
C SER A 19 -10.41 8.38 -2.39
N ARG A 20 -9.28 8.79 -2.95
CA ARG A 20 -9.23 9.30 -4.33
C ARG A 20 -9.48 8.18 -5.33
N ALA A 21 -8.85 7.02 -5.13
CA ALA A 21 -9.06 5.85 -5.97
C ALA A 21 -10.52 5.36 -5.91
N LEU A 22 -11.13 5.39 -4.73
CA LEU A 22 -12.52 5.00 -4.54
C LEU A 22 -13.46 5.75 -5.47
N LEU A 23 -13.23 7.05 -5.65
CA LEU A 23 -14.04 7.88 -6.53
C LEU A 23 -13.92 7.49 -8.02
N LEU A 24 -12.83 6.83 -8.39
CA LEU A 24 -12.58 6.40 -9.77
C LEU A 24 -13.06 4.97 -10.05
N VAL A 25 -13.44 4.20 -9.03
CA VAL A 25 -13.88 2.82 -9.21
C VAL A 25 -15.03 2.67 -10.21
N PRO A 26 -16.12 3.49 -10.14
CA PRO A 26 -17.17 3.39 -11.13
C PRO A 26 -16.70 3.63 -12.56
N TYR A 27 -15.76 4.55 -12.74
CA TYR A 27 -15.18 4.85 -14.05
C TYR A 27 -14.41 3.63 -14.59
N PHE A 28 -13.55 3.03 -13.80
CA PHE A 28 -12.81 1.84 -14.21
C PHE A 28 -13.75 0.67 -14.49
N ALA A 29 -14.79 0.50 -13.68
CA ALA A 29 -15.80 -0.53 -13.91
C ALA A 29 -16.47 -0.36 -15.29
N SER A 30 -16.80 0.89 -15.65
CA SER A 30 -17.42 1.20 -16.94
C SER A 30 -16.50 0.92 -18.13
N LEU A 31 -15.19 0.95 -17.93
CA LEU A 31 -14.20 0.60 -18.95
C LEU A 31 -13.99 -0.91 -19.09
N GLY A 32 -14.59 -1.72 -18.23
CA GLY A 32 -14.39 -3.17 -18.23
C GLY A 32 -13.15 -3.63 -17.45
N VAL A 33 -12.54 -2.76 -16.67
CA VAL A 33 -11.43 -3.13 -15.78
C VAL A 33 -11.94 -4.07 -14.70
N SER A 34 -11.25 -5.20 -14.49
CA SER A 34 -11.63 -6.17 -13.47
C SER A 34 -10.86 -6.02 -12.16
N HIS A 35 -9.68 -5.45 -12.20
CA HIS A 35 -8.80 -5.34 -11.02
C HIS A 35 -8.05 -4.03 -10.99
N ILE A 36 -7.88 -3.50 -9.80
CA ILE A 36 -6.88 -2.47 -9.52
C ILE A 36 -5.61 -3.18 -9.08
N TYR A 37 -4.50 -2.83 -9.71
CA TYR A 37 -3.16 -3.24 -9.29
C TYR A 37 -2.54 -2.09 -8.49
N ALA A 38 -2.50 -2.26 -7.17
CA ALA A 38 -2.04 -1.21 -6.26
C ALA A 38 -0.52 -1.26 -6.07
N SER A 39 0.14 -0.10 -6.11
CA SER A 39 1.50 0.03 -5.58
C SER A 39 1.53 -0.34 -4.09
N PRO A 40 2.72 -0.58 -3.49
CA PRO A 40 2.79 -1.04 -2.10
C PRO A 40 2.00 -0.16 -1.14
N ILE A 41 1.23 -0.79 -0.26
CA ILE A 41 0.28 -0.11 0.64
C ILE A 41 0.73 -0.07 2.09
N LEU A 42 1.82 -0.74 2.44
CA LEU A 42 2.32 -0.74 3.81
C LEU A 42 3.04 0.56 4.13
N THR A 43 3.19 0.84 5.43
CA THR A 43 3.76 2.11 5.88
C THR A 43 5.18 2.28 5.36
N ALA A 44 5.36 3.31 4.54
CA ALA A 44 6.61 3.68 3.90
C ALA A 44 7.20 4.93 4.57
N ARG A 45 8.36 5.36 4.12
CA ARG A 45 8.94 6.63 4.58
C ARG A 45 7.94 7.77 4.43
N PRO A 46 7.89 8.72 5.38
CA PRO A 46 7.04 9.90 5.25
C PRO A 46 7.27 10.59 3.89
N GLY A 47 6.18 10.87 3.19
CA GLY A 47 6.23 11.53 1.87
C GLY A 47 6.63 10.63 0.71
N SER A 48 6.75 9.31 0.90
CA SER A 48 7.06 8.39 -0.19
C SER A 48 6.03 8.51 -1.32
N THR A 49 6.53 8.58 -2.56
CA THR A 49 5.67 8.68 -3.75
C THR A 49 5.43 7.34 -4.44
N HIS A 50 6.01 6.26 -3.94
CA HIS A 50 5.98 4.94 -4.59
C HIS A 50 5.67 3.77 -3.64
N GLY A 51 5.98 3.88 -2.35
CA GLY A 51 5.69 2.86 -1.35
C GLY A 51 6.67 1.70 -1.27
N TYR A 52 7.75 1.71 -2.07
CA TYR A 52 8.73 0.61 -2.06
C TYR A 52 9.75 0.72 -0.92
N ASP A 53 9.72 1.81 -0.17
CA ASP A 53 10.61 2.13 0.95
C ASP A 53 9.90 1.90 2.28
N VAL A 54 9.42 0.68 2.51
CA VAL A 54 8.66 0.29 3.70
C VAL A 54 9.49 0.45 4.96
N VAL A 55 8.91 1.05 5.99
CA VAL A 55 9.51 1.21 7.32
C VAL A 55 8.73 0.44 8.39
N ASP A 56 7.47 0.13 8.16
CA ASP A 56 6.65 -0.68 9.06
C ASP A 56 5.72 -1.60 8.25
N PRO A 57 6.08 -2.88 8.10
CA PRO A 57 5.25 -3.83 7.35
C PRO A 57 4.02 -4.32 8.14
N GLY A 58 3.88 -3.92 9.39
CA GLY A 58 2.74 -4.31 10.23
C GLY A 58 1.50 -3.45 10.07
N CYS A 59 1.59 -2.34 9.34
CA CYS A 59 0.51 -1.36 9.22
C CYS A 59 0.29 -0.93 7.79
N VAL A 60 -0.99 -0.74 7.41
CA VAL A 60 -1.34 -0.02 6.18
C VAL A 60 -0.96 1.44 6.34
N ASN A 61 -0.35 2.02 5.33
CA ASN A 61 0.22 3.36 5.38
C ASN A 61 -0.85 4.42 5.68
N PRO A 62 -0.74 5.15 6.81
CA PRO A 62 -1.71 6.20 7.15
C PRO A 62 -1.79 7.33 6.13
N GLU A 63 -0.68 7.64 5.43
CA GLU A 63 -0.67 8.67 4.40
C GLU A 63 -1.56 8.33 3.21
N LEU A 64 -1.83 7.04 2.99
CA LEU A 64 -2.74 6.56 1.92
C LEU A 64 -4.19 6.48 2.38
N GLY A 65 -4.44 6.61 3.67
CA GLY A 65 -5.77 6.47 4.27
C GLY A 65 -5.86 5.39 5.34
N GLY A 66 -4.78 4.64 5.57
CA GLY A 66 -4.72 3.59 6.57
C GLY A 66 -5.65 2.42 6.28
N GLU A 67 -5.82 1.56 7.28
CA GLU A 67 -6.66 0.37 7.15
C GLU A 67 -8.11 0.72 6.83
N GLN A 68 -8.66 1.75 7.48
CA GLN A 68 -10.03 2.18 7.24
C GLN A 68 -10.24 2.63 5.79
N GLY A 69 -9.30 3.42 5.24
CA GLY A 69 -9.36 3.84 3.84
C GLY A 69 -9.29 2.67 2.88
N LEU A 70 -8.44 1.69 3.18
CA LEU A 70 -8.34 0.47 2.39
C LEU A 70 -9.64 -0.34 2.42
N GLU A 71 -10.24 -0.50 3.59
CA GLU A 71 -11.51 -1.21 3.74
C GLU A 71 -12.62 -0.56 2.91
N GLN A 72 -12.70 0.77 2.93
CA GLN A 72 -13.67 1.51 2.13
C GLN A 72 -13.46 1.31 0.63
N LEU A 73 -12.20 1.34 0.17
CA LEU A 73 -11.88 1.07 -1.23
C LEU A 73 -12.28 -0.36 -1.62
N VAL A 74 -11.96 -1.34 -0.79
CA VAL A 74 -12.30 -2.74 -1.04
C VAL A 74 -13.82 -2.93 -1.10
N ALA A 75 -14.57 -2.27 -0.22
CA ALA A 75 -16.03 -2.34 -0.24
C ALA A 75 -16.60 -1.79 -1.57
N GLU A 76 -16.06 -0.67 -2.04
CA GLU A 76 -16.49 -0.10 -3.32
C GLU A 76 -16.13 -0.99 -4.51
N LEU A 77 -14.92 -1.58 -4.49
CA LEU A 77 -14.52 -2.56 -5.51
C LEU A 77 -15.49 -3.74 -5.56
N ARG A 78 -15.88 -4.28 -4.40
CA ARG A 78 -16.82 -5.39 -4.31
C ARG A 78 -18.20 -5.05 -4.88
N ARG A 79 -18.65 -3.81 -4.66
CA ARG A 79 -19.92 -3.34 -5.24
C ARG A 79 -19.91 -3.38 -6.76
N HIS A 80 -18.76 -3.22 -7.39
CA HIS A 80 -18.58 -3.26 -8.83
C HIS A 80 -18.01 -4.59 -9.33
N ARG A 81 -17.94 -5.60 -8.47
CA ARG A 81 -17.39 -6.93 -8.78
C ARG A 81 -15.95 -6.88 -9.27
N MET A 82 -15.18 -5.93 -8.73
CA MET A 82 -13.76 -5.76 -9.02
C MET A 82 -12.91 -6.31 -7.89
N GLY A 83 -11.69 -6.71 -8.22
CA GLY A 83 -10.71 -7.18 -7.25
C GLY A 83 -9.54 -6.23 -7.10
N LEU A 84 -8.71 -6.54 -6.11
CA LEU A 84 -7.50 -5.79 -5.78
C LEU A 84 -6.29 -6.71 -5.84
N ILE A 85 -5.27 -6.29 -6.56
CA ILE A 85 -3.96 -6.94 -6.57
C ILE A 85 -2.99 -5.97 -5.89
N VAL A 86 -2.27 -6.46 -4.90
CA VAL A 86 -1.34 -5.64 -4.13
C VAL A 86 0.10 -6.00 -4.49
N ASP A 87 0.88 -5.00 -4.84
CA ASP A 87 2.33 -5.16 -5.01
C ASP A 87 2.95 -5.32 -3.61
N PHE A 88 3.57 -6.47 -3.38
CA PHE A 88 4.15 -6.83 -2.10
C PHE A 88 5.64 -7.07 -2.25
N VAL A 89 6.45 -6.33 -1.47
CA VAL A 89 7.91 -6.37 -1.54
C VAL A 89 8.47 -6.82 -0.19
N PRO A 90 8.62 -8.15 0.05
CA PRO A 90 9.07 -8.66 1.34
C PRO A 90 10.58 -8.73 1.50
N ASN A 91 11.34 -8.43 0.44
CA ASN A 91 12.77 -8.70 0.38
C ASN A 91 13.65 -7.55 0.88
N HIS A 92 13.08 -6.41 1.23
CA HIS A 92 13.83 -5.28 1.78
C HIS A 92 12.92 -4.28 2.50
N MET A 93 13.54 -3.44 3.29
CA MET A 93 12.92 -2.29 3.96
C MET A 93 13.79 -1.05 3.74
N ALA A 94 13.21 0.11 3.92
CA ALA A 94 13.99 1.36 3.94
C ALA A 94 14.89 1.38 5.17
N VAL A 95 16.13 1.78 4.98
CA VAL A 95 17.11 1.99 6.03
C VAL A 95 17.73 3.39 5.88
N GLY A 96 18.39 3.85 6.91
CA GLY A 96 18.92 5.22 6.93
C GLY A 96 17.87 6.22 7.41
N GLY A 97 18.33 7.37 7.91
CA GLY A 97 17.44 8.31 8.58
C GLY A 97 16.89 7.75 9.88
N ASP A 98 15.73 8.21 10.28
CA ASP A 98 15.10 7.89 11.57
C ASP A 98 13.71 7.25 11.44
N ALA A 99 13.33 6.84 10.25
CA ALA A 99 11.96 6.37 9.98
C ALA A 99 11.73 4.90 10.28
N ASN A 100 12.78 4.06 10.30
CA ASN A 100 12.65 2.62 10.54
C ASN A 100 13.08 2.27 11.96
N PRO A 101 12.13 2.04 12.89
CA PRO A 101 12.49 1.76 14.29
C PRO A 101 13.26 0.44 14.48
N TRP A 102 13.03 -0.56 13.64
CA TRP A 102 13.76 -1.83 13.72
C TRP A 102 15.24 -1.62 13.37
N TRP A 103 15.50 -0.85 12.33
CA TRP A 103 16.86 -0.52 11.93
C TRP A 103 17.59 0.30 12.99
N LEU A 104 16.91 1.29 13.57
CA LEU A 104 17.47 2.11 14.66
C LEU A 104 17.82 1.24 15.87
N ASP A 105 16.97 0.29 16.22
CA ASP A 105 17.22 -0.63 17.33
C ASP A 105 18.48 -1.47 17.08
N VAL A 106 18.63 -2.00 15.86
CA VAL A 106 19.84 -2.75 15.48
C VAL A 106 21.09 -1.88 15.54
N LEU A 107 21.00 -0.63 15.10
CA LEU A 107 22.12 0.30 15.17
C LEU A 107 22.52 0.61 16.62
N GLU A 108 21.54 0.70 17.52
CA GLU A 108 21.80 1.00 18.93
C GLU A 108 22.34 -0.23 19.69
N TRP A 109 21.74 -1.41 19.49
CA TRP A 109 21.99 -2.59 20.31
C TRP A 109 22.82 -3.68 19.59
N GLY A 110 23.07 -3.53 18.29
CA GLY A 110 23.79 -4.51 17.51
C GLY A 110 23.14 -5.89 17.58
N ARG A 111 23.96 -6.92 17.84
CA ARG A 111 23.46 -8.29 17.92
C ARG A 111 22.51 -8.57 19.08
N ARG A 112 22.42 -7.65 20.04
CA ARG A 112 21.48 -7.78 21.16
C ARG A 112 20.08 -7.30 20.81
N SER A 113 19.90 -6.66 19.66
CA SER A 113 18.60 -6.28 19.17
C SER A 113 17.76 -7.52 18.83
N PRO A 114 16.47 -7.57 19.20
CA PRO A 114 15.58 -8.65 18.77
C PRO A 114 15.36 -8.66 17.25
N TYR A 115 15.73 -7.60 16.55
CA TYR A 115 15.58 -7.48 15.10
C TYR A 115 16.87 -7.74 14.33
N ALA A 116 17.94 -8.10 15.02
CA ALA A 116 19.23 -8.40 14.39
C ALA A 116 19.22 -9.73 13.62
#